data_b0bd326b21769ea5fe3efe82aad744f8
#
_entry.id   b0bd326b21769ea5fe3efe82aad744f8
#
_cell.length_a   1.000
_cell.length_b   1.000
_cell.length_c   1.000
_cell.angle_alpha   90.00
_cell.angle_beta   90.00
_cell.angle_gamma   90.00
#
_symmetry.space_group_name_H-M   'P 1'
#
loop_
_entity.id
_entity.type
_entity.pdbx_description
1 polymer ?
#
loop_
_entity_poly.entity_id
_entity_poly.type
_entity_poly.pdbx_seq_one_letter_code
_entity_poly.pdbx_strand_id
1 'polypeptide(L)'
;LKNFTAKATFFLIGENAERHPSLVNRILAEGHAIGNHTMNHVSGWKTKDAQYFRQIDECNKILGSKLFRPPYGQITHGQSIFLNQKFKIVMWSDLSADFDSKKTEEDCYKYATHKVKSGSVIVFHDSIKAWPRLDKALPRALSYYQEKGFKMSPITI
;
A
#
# COMPACT_ATOMS: atom_id res chain seq x y z
N LEU A 1 -9.01 -4.89 10.42
CA LEU A 1 -9.88 -4.21 9.43
C LEU A 1 -11.35 -4.65 9.58
N LYS A 2 -11.61 -5.95 9.70
CA LYS A 2 -12.97 -6.51 9.79
C LYS A 2 -13.80 -5.87 10.91
N ASN A 3 -13.23 -5.73 12.13
CA ASN A 3 -13.91 -5.14 13.28
C ASN A 3 -14.31 -3.66 13.09
N PHE A 4 -13.73 -2.99 12.12
CA PHE A 4 -14.00 -1.59 11.77
C PHE A 4 -14.76 -1.44 10.44
N THR A 5 -15.24 -2.53 9.87
CA THR A 5 -15.88 -2.54 8.54
C THR A 5 -15.01 -1.83 7.48
N ALA A 6 -13.70 -1.76 7.73
CA ALA A 6 -12.75 -1.06 6.87
C ALA A 6 -12.29 -1.96 5.73
N LYS A 7 -12.21 -1.38 4.53
CA LYS A 7 -11.60 -2.01 3.36
C LYS A 7 -10.36 -1.24 2.95
N ALA A 8 -9.36 -1.95 2.46
CA ALA A 8 -8.07 -1.40 2.09
C ALA A 8 -7.63 -1.87 0.71
N THR A 9 -6.58 -1.26 0.18
CA THR A 9 -5.85 -1.74 -0.99
C THR A 9 -4.47 -2.17 -0.53
N PHE A 10 -4.14 -3.43 -0.77
CA PHE A 10 -2.84 -4.02 -0.45
C PHE A 10 -1.94 -3.97 -1.68
N PHE A 11 -0.88 -3.18 -1.63
CA PHE A 11 0.15 -3.15 -2.67
C PHE A 11 1.17 -4.24 -2.36
N LEU A 12 1.05 -5.38 -3.04
CA LEU A 12 1.77 -6.60 -2.74
C LEU A 12 3.09 -6.69 -3.50
N ILE A 13 4.14 -7.08 -2.79
CA ILE A 13 5.40 -7.52 -3.39
C ILE A 13 5.16 -8.88 -4.02
N GLY A 14 5.49 -9.04 -5.31
CA GLY A 14 5.19 -10.26 -6.07
C GLY A 14 5.76 -11.53 -5.44
N GLU A 15 7.01 -11.50 -5.00
CA GLU A 15 7.66 -12.62 -4.31
C GLU A 15 6.88 -13.08 -3.06
N ASN A 16 6.34 -12.13 -2.29
CA ASN A 16 5.53 -12.45 -1.11
C ASN A 16 4.15 -13.02 -1.52
N ALA A 17 3.55 -12.47 -2.56
CA ALA A 17 2.28 -12.96 -3.07
C ALA A 17 2.40 -14.40 -3.61
N GLU A 18 3.49 -14.71 -4.30
CA GLU A 18 3.81 -16.05 -4.80
C GLU A 18 4.02 -17.06 -3.68
N ARG A 19 4.71 -16.66 -2.61
CA ARG A 19 4.93 -17.51 -1.43
C ARG A 19 3.66 -17.74 -0.60
N HIS A 20 2.71 -16.81 -0.64
CA HIS A 20 1.51 -16.81 0.21
C HIS A 20 0.20 -16.64 -0.56
N PRO A 21 -0.10 -17.50 -1.56
CA PRO A 21 -1.28 -17.33 -2.41
C PRO A 21 -2.60 -17.42 -1.63
N SER A 22 -2.65 -18.21 -0.56
CA SER A 22 -3.83 -18.28 0.31
C SER A 22 -4.16 -16.96 1.01
N LEU A 23 -3.13 -16.16 1.37
CA LEU A 23 -3.31 -14.84 1.94
C LEU A 23 -3.83 -13.84 0.90
N VAL A 24 -3.33 -13.91 -0.34
CA VAL A 24 -3.85 -13.09 -1.47
C VAL A 24 -5.33 -13.38 -1.70
N ASN A 25 -5.70 -14.65 -1.76
CA ASN A 25 -7.09 -15.07 -1.92
C ASN A 25 -7.97 -14.59 -0.76
N ARG A 26 -7.49 -14.65 0.46
CA ARG A 26 -8.19 -14.13 1.63
C ARG A 26 -8.41 -12.62 1.58
N ILE A 27 -7.39 -11.84 1.17
CA ILE A 27 -7.49 -10.38 0.98
C ILE A 27 -8.64 -10.06 0.03
N LEU A 28 -8.70 -10.75 -1.12
CA LEU A 28 -9.76 -10.56 -2.11
C LEU A 28 -11.14 -11.01 -1.60
N ALA A 29 -11.21 -12.18 -0.96
CA ALA A 29 -12.45 -12.73 -0.42
C ALA A 29 -13.05 -11.85 0.69
N GLU A 30 -12.21 -11.15 1.45
CA GLU A 30 -12.65 -10.19 2.47
C GLU A 30 -13.04 -8.82 1.86
N GLY A 31 -13.03 -8.66 0.53
CA GLY A 31 -13.47 -7.46 -0.18
C GLY A 31 -12.46 -6.30 -0.16
N HIS A 32 -11.19 -6.61 0.01
CA HIS A 32 -10.10 -5.67 -0.19
C HIS A 32 -9.66 -5.67 -1.65
N ALA A 33 -8.94 -4.62 -2.09
CA ALA A 33 -8.29 -4.58 -3.37
C ALA A 33 -6.80 -4.95 -3.24
N ILE A 34 -6.20 -5.38 -4.35
CA ILE A 34 -4.75 -5.59 -4.44
C ILE A 34 -4.14 -4.71 -5.51
N GLY A 35 -2.88 -4.33 -5.34
CA GLY A 35 -2.08 -3.57 -6.28
C GLY A 35 -0.67 -4.14 -6.39
N ASN A 36 -0.01 -3.83 -7.50
CA ASN A 36 1.35 -4.24 -7.80
C ASN A 36 2.37 -3.35 -7.07
N HIS A 37 3.38 -3.96 -6.43
CA HIS A 37 4.45 -3.25 -5.73
C HIS A 37 5.84 -3.76 -6.15
N THR A 38 6.01 -4.12 -7.43
CA THR A 38 7.14 -4.83 -8.05
C THR A 38 7.34 -6.24 -7.52
N MET A 39 8.16 -7.05 -8.20
CA MET A 39 8.44 -8.43 -7.79
C MET A 39 9.25 -8.50 -6.49
N ASN A 40 10.31 -7.66 -6.39
CA ASN A 40 11.28 -7.70 -5.28
C ASN A 40 11.46 -6.34 -4.58
N HIS A 41 10.44 -5.47 -4.58
CA HIS A 41 10.45 -4.16 -3.90
C HIS A 41 11.58 -3.23 -4.35
N VAL A 42 11.87 -3.18 -5.66
CA VAL A 42 12.96 -2.38 -6.23
C VAL A 42 12.56 -0.93 -6.45
N SER A 43 13.51 -0.01 -6.22
CA SER A 43 13.34 1.42 -6.46
C SER A 43 13.45 1.76 -7.96
N GLY A 44 12.50 2.52 -8.50
CA GLY A 44 12.57 3.00 -9.88
C GLY A 44 13.76 3.91 -10.13
N TRP A 45 14.19 4.69 -9.13
CA TRP A 45 15.37 5.57 -9.28
C TRP A 45 16.70 4.83 -9.35
N LYS A 46 16.77 3.65 -8.74
CA LYS A 46 18.02 2.86 -8.61
C LYS A 46 18.07 1.67 -9.56
N THR A 47 17.02 1.45 -10.35
CA THR A 47 16.91 0.30 -11.24
C THR A 47 16.80 0.77 -12.69
N LYS A 48 17.54 0.15 -13.60
CA LYS A 48 17.43 0.43 -15.04
C LYS A 48 16.01 0.15 -15.53
N ASP A 49 15.49 0.97 -16.42
CA ASP A 49 14.08 0.93 -16.87
C ASP A 49 13.64 -0.47 -17.33
N ALA A 50 14.42 -1.12 -18.18
CA ALA A 50 14.10 -2.47 -18.66
C ALA A 50 13.96 -3.50 -17.53
N GLN A 51 14.80 -3.40 -16.50
CA GLN A 51 14.74 -4.27 -15.33
C GLN A 51 13.55 -3.87 -14.44
N TYR A 52 13.32 -2.57 -14.26
CA TYR A 52 12.19 -2.08 -13.46
C TYR A 52 10.85 -2.52 -14.03
N PHE A 53 10.66 -2.36 -15.34
CA PHE A 53 9.43 -2.80 -16.02
C PHE A 53 9.25 -4.32 -15.95
N ARG A 54 10.33 -5.09 -16.09
CA ARG A 54 10.28 -6.55 -15.91
C ARG A 54 9.80 -6.93 -14.51
N GLN A 55 10.29 -6.29 -13.47
CA GLN A 55 9.87 -6.50 -12.08
C GLN A 55 8.36 -6.24 -11.89
N ILE A 56 7.82 -5.25 -12.58
CA ILE A 56 6.39 -4.93 -12.54
C ILE A 56 5.58 -5.96 -13.33
N ASP A 57 6.04 -6.32 -14.53
CA ASP A 57 5.34 -7.30 -15.37
C ASP A 57 5.33 -8.71 -14.74
N GLU A 58 6.44 -9.15 -14.12
CA GLU A 58 6.53 -10.41 -13.39
C GLU A 58 5.55 -10.44 -12.20
N CYS A 59 5.56 -9.40 -11.39
CA CYS A 59 4.59 -9.26 -10.30
C CYS A 59 3.14 -9.27 -10.84
N ASN A 60 2.90 -8.63 -11.98
CA ASN A 60 1.54 -8.54 -12.51
C ASN A 60 1.02 -9.83 -13.14
N LYS A 61 1.89 -10.74 -13.56
CA LYS A 61 1.49 -12.12 -13.96
C LYS A 61 0.85 -12.87 -12.80
N ILE A 62 1.26 -12.56 -11.56
CA ILE A 62 0.72 -13.18 -10.34
C ILE A 62 -0.56 -12.46 -9.90
N LEU A 63 -0.57 -11.12 -9.91
CA LEU A 63 -1.63 -10.33 -9.29
C LEU A 63 -2.77 -9.94 -10.24
N GLY A 64 -2.49 -9.79 -11.54
CA GLY A 64 -3.49 -9.33 -12.53
C GLY A 64 -4.08 -7.95 -12.23
N SER A 65 -3.38 -7.11 -11.47
CA SER A 65 -3.90 -5.80 -11.02
C SER A 65 -3.60 -4.69 -12.01
N LYS A 66 -4.52 -3.73 -12.11
CA LYS A 66 -4.30 -2.45 -12.81
C LYS A 66 -3.84 -1.32 -11.89
N LEU A 67 -3.72 -1.57 -10.58
CA LEU A 67 -3.17 -0.62 -9.62
C LEU A 67 -1.68 -0.88 -9.43
N PHE A 68 -0.88 0.18 -9.41
CA PHE A 68 0.55 0.12 -9.15
C PHE A 68 0.96 1.19 -8.15
N ARG A 69 1.81 0.83 -7.20
CA ARG A 69 2.49 1.79 -6.31
C ARG A 69 3.99 1.55 -6.40
N PRO A 70 4.79 2.57 -6.77
CA PRO A 70 6.24 2.42 -6.80
C PRO A 70 6.80 2.26 -5.37
N PRO A 71 7.70 1.28 -5.14
CA PRO A 71 8.41 1.18 -3.86
C PRO A 71 9.10 2.49 -3.50
N TYR A 72 9.04 2.86 -2.24
CA TYR A 72 9.58 4.13 -1.68
C TYR A 72 8.96 5.40 -2.30
N GLY A 73 7.93 5.30 -3.14
CA GLY A 73 7.45 6.41 -3.97
C GLY A 73 8.43 6.83 -5.07
N GLN A 74 9.46 6.04 -5.32
CA GLN A 74 10.56 6.38 -6.23
C GLN A 74 10.29 5.84 -7.63
N ILE A 75 9.85 6.74 -8.50
CA ILE A 75 9.60 6.51 -9.92
C ILE A 75 10.11 7.70 -10.71
N THR A 76 10.73 7.49 -11.87
CA THR A 76 11.12 8.58 -12.77
C THR A 76 9.94 9.06 -13.60
N HIS A 77 10.04 10.26 -14.14
CA HIS A 77 9.00 10.82 -15.01
C HIS A 77 8.75 9.95 -16.25
N GLY A 78 9.82 9.48 -16.92
CA GLY A 78 9.70 8.58 -18.07
C GLY A 78 9.03 7.27 -17.72
N GLN A 79 9.42 6.65 -16.60
CA GLN A 79 8.78 5.42 -16.09
C GLN A 79 7.28 5.65 -15.81
N SER A 80 6.91 6.78 -15.22
CA SER A 80 5.52 7.09 -14.91
C SER A 80 4.66 7.25 -16.17
N ILE A 81 5.16 7.95 -17.21
CA ILE A 81 4.45 8.08 -18.48
C ILE A 81 4.21 6.71 -19.12
N PHE A 82 5.23 5.85 -19.16
CA PHE A 82 5.12 4.52 -19.73
C PHE A 82 4.12 3.63 -18.95
N LEU A 83 4.22 3.63 -17.63
CA LEU A 83 3.38 2.78 -16.78
C LEU A 83 1.94 3.25 -16.72
N ASN A 84 1.66 4.55 -16.83
CA ASN A 84 0.29 5.08 -16.86
C ASN A 84 -0.54 4.59 -18.05
N GLN A 85 0.08 4.03 -19.10
CA GLN A 85 -0.62 3.40 -20.20
C GLN A 85 -1.29 2.07 -19.81
N LYS A 86 -0.77 1.40 -18.76
CA LYS A 86 -1.20 0.06 -18.32
C LYS A 86 -1.76 0.04 -16.89
N PHE A 87 -1.29 0.94 -16.04
CA PHE A 87 -1.58 0.97 -14.62
C PHE A 87 -2.07 2.34 -14.16
N LYS A 88 -2.94 2.36 -13.18
CA LYS A 88 -3.19 3.55 -12.37
C LYS A 88 -2.14 3.61 -11.27
N ILE A 89 -1.22 4.58 -11.38
CA ILE A 89 -0.19 4.80 -10.35
C ILE A 89 -0.83 5.48 -9.14
N VAL A 90 -0.69 4.85 -7.97
CA VAL A 90 -1.31 5.31 -6.73
C VAL A 90 -0.24 5.69 -5.73
N MET A 91 -0.11 6.96 -5.46
CA MET A 91 0.72 7.51 -4.38
C MET A 91 -0.09 7.60 -3.07
N TRP A 92 0.27 8.49 -2.17
CA TRP A 92 -0.41 8.70 -0.90
C TRP A 92 -0.47 10.19 -0.55
N SER A 93 -1.40 10.54 0.30
CA SER A 93 -1.46 11.86 0.92
C SER A 93 -0.71 11.89 2.25
N ASP A 94 -0.80 10.81 3.02
CA ASP A 94 -0.20 10.72 4.34
C ASP A 94 0.44 9.35 4.57
N LEU A 95 1.57 9.35 5.28
CA LEU A 95 2.36 8.19 5.61
C LEU A 95 2.45 8.06 7.12
N SER A 96 1.99 6.94 7.67
CA SER A 96 2.04 6.68 9.12
C SER A 96 3.46 6.62 9.70
N ALA A 97 4.46 6.33 8.85
CA ALA A 97 5.85 6.10 9.23
C ALA A 97 6.05 4.91 10.20
N ASP A 98 5.12 3.96 10.23
CA ASP A 98 5.16 2.76 11.06
C ASP A 98 6.37 1.84 10.80
N PHE A 99 6.99 1.94 9.62
CA PHE A 99 8.23 1.25 9.24
C PHE A 99 9.49 1.84 9.89
N ASP A 100 9.43 3.08 10.43
CA ASP A 100 10.58 3.76 11.04
C ASP A 100 10.67 3.42 12.53
N SER A 101 11.71 2.66 12.92
CA SER A 101 11.94 2.25 14.31
C SER A 101 12.23 3.40 15.27
N LYS A 102 12.52 4.61 14.77
CA LYS A 102 12.72 5.82 15.57
C LYS A 102 11.40 6.50 15.94
N LYS A 103 10.28 6.04 15.39
CA LYS A 103 8.94 6.57 15.67
C LYS A 103 8.23 5.74 16.72
N THR A 104 7.42 6.42 17.51
CA THR A 104 6.51 5.76 18.47
C THR A 104 5.18 5.42 17.80
N GLU A 105 4.38 4.57 18.44
CA GLU A 105 3.00 4.35 18.01
C GLU A 105 2.15 5.62 18.02
N GLU A 106 2.44 6.55 18.95
CA GLU A 106 1.75 7.83 19.02
C GLU A 106 2.10 8.75 17.83
N ASP A 107 3.38 8.77 17.42
CA ASP A 107 3.79 9.48 16.21
C ASP A 107 3.06 8.92 14.97
N CYS A 108 3.02 7.61 14.85
CA CYS A 108 2.36 6.93 13.73
C CYS A 108 0.85 7.24 13.69
N TYR A 109 0.18 7.23 14.84
CA TYR A 109 -1.21 7.62 14.95
C TYR A 109 -1.42 9.09 14.54
N LYS A 110 -0.61 10.01 15.05
CA LYS A 110 -0.69 11.44 14.69
C LYS A 110 -0.50 11.65 13.19
N TYR A 111 0.52 11.04 12.59
CA TYR A 111 0.77 11.16 11.15
C TYR A 111 -0.39 10.62 10.31
N ALA A 112 -1.02 9.54 10.75
CA ALA A 112 -2.15 8.95 10.06
C ALA A 112 -3.47 9.74 10.20
N THR A 113 -3.59 10.64 11.21
CA THR A 113 -4.86 11.31 11.53
C THR A 113 -4.85 12.84 11.40
N HIS A 114 -3.67 13.48 11.46
CA HIS A 114 -3.55 14.93 11.59
C HIS A 114 -4.17 15.73 10.44
N LYS A 115 -4.04 15.27 9.20
CA LYS A 115 -4.49 15.99 7.98
C LYS A 115 -5.52 15.23 7.16
N VAL A 116 -6.09 14.16 7.71
CA VAL A 116 -7.00 13.30 6.97
C VAL A 116 -8.25 14.06 6.54
N LYS A 117 -8.65 13.86 5.30
CA LYS A 117 -9.87 14.41 4.69
C LYS A 117 -10.46 13.40 3.71
N SER A 118 -11.66 13.65 3.22
CA SER A 118 -12.25 12.82 2.17
C SER A 118 -11.32 12.73 0.96
N GLY A 119 -11.09 11.53 0.47
CA GLY A 119 -10.14 11.23 -0.61
C GLY A 119 -8.67 11.05 -0.17
N SER A 120 -8.36 11.17 1.12
CA SER A 120 -7.02 10.85 1.63
C SER A 120 -6.66 9.38 1.40
N VAL A 121 -5.41 9.14 1.01
CA VAL A 121 -4.79 7.82 0.93
C VAL A 121 -3.73 7.72 2.00
N ILE A 122 -4.01 6.93 3.03
CA ILE A 122 -3.13 6.76 4.19
C ILE A 122 -2.39 5.43 4.06
N VAL A 123 -1.07 5.45 4.25
CA VAL A 123 -0.23 4.25 4.13
C VAL A 123 0.22 3.73 5.49
N PHE A 124 0.02 2.44 5.69
CA PHE A 124 0.60 1.60 6.73
C PHE A 124 1.34 0.42 6.07
N HIS A 125 2.23 -0.24 6.80
CA HIS A 125 3.02 -1.37 6.30
C HIS A 125 2.81 -2.62 7.14
N ASP A 126 2.32 -3.68 6.54
CA ASP A 126 2.09 -4.99 7.15
C ASP A 126 3.37 -5.84 7.17
N SER A 127 4.41 -5.33 7.79
CA SER A 127 5.70 -5.98 7.89
C SER A 127 6.10 -6.25 9.35
N ILE A 128 6.95 -7.27 9.57
CA ILE A 128 7.50 -7.58 10.90
C ILE A 128 8.15 -6.33 11.54
N LYS A 129 8.84 -5.52 10.72
CA LYS A 129 9.49 -4.29 11.18
C LYS A 129 8.48 -3.22 11.63
N ALA A 130 7.35 -3.12 10.98
CA ALA A 130 6.33 -2.13 11.30
C ALA A 130 5.40 -2.59 12.43
N TRP A 131 5.26 -3.90 12.62
CA TRP A 131 4.28 -4.52 13.52
C TRP A 131 4.21 -3.88 14.91
N PRO A 132 5.31 -3.62 15.65
CA PRO A 132 5.23 -3.07 17.00
C PRO A 132 4.49 -1.72 17.09
N ARG A 133 4.48 -0.94 16.00
CA ARG A 133 3.78 0.34 15.91
C ARG A 133 2.42 0.20 15.23
N LEU A 134 2.36 -0.61 14.17
CA LEU A 134 1.14 -0.89 13.42
C LEU A 134 0.04 -1.44 14.30
N ASP A 135 0.36 -2.44 15.14
CA ASP A 135 -0.59 -3.16 16.00
C ASP A 135 -1.37 -2.20 16.91
N LYS A 136 -0.75 -1.11 17.36
CA LYS A 136 -1.36 -0.12 18.23
C LYS A 136 -1.90 1.09 17.49
N ALA A 137 -1.17 1.62 16.52
CA ALA A 137 -1.54 2.84 15.81
C ALA A 137 -2.72 2.63 14.85
N LEU A 138 -2.75 1.52 14.11
CA LEU A 138 -3.80 1.27 13.11
C LEU A 138 -5.21 1.16 13.71
N PRO A 139 -5.46 0.36 14.77
CA PRO A 139 -6.80 0.30 15.36
C PRO A 139 -7.29 1.66 15.84
N ARG A 140 -6.42 2.45 16.46
CA ARG A 140 -6.74 3.81 16.94
C ARG A 140 -7.08 4.75 15.79
N ALA A 141 -6.31 4.69 14.69
CA ALA A 141 -6.58 5.47 13.48
C ALA A 141 -7.93 5.07 12.85
N LEU A 142 -8.24 3.78 12.80
CA LEU A 142 -9.52 3.28 12.27
C LEU A 142 -10.71 3.74 13.13
N SER A 143 -10.59 3.71 14.47
CA SER A 143 -11.60 4.28 15.37
C SER A 143 -11.82 5.76 15.09
N TYR A 144 -10.73 6.53 15.01
CA TYR A 144 -10.80 7.95 14.68
C TYR A 144 -11.52 8.24 13.36
N TYR A 145 -11.22 7.45 12.30
CA TYR A 145 -11.88 7.63 11.02
C TYR A 145 -13.39 7.34 11.09
N GLN A 146 -13.81 6.30 11.84
CA GLN A 146 -15.22 6.02 12.07
C GLN A 146 -15.92 7.14 12.84
N GLU A 147 -15.32 7.62 13.92
CA GLU A 147 -15.85 8.74 14.73
C GLU A 147 -16.01 10.03 13.92
N LYS A 148 -15.12 10.26 12.94
CA LYS A 148 -15.21 11.38 12.00
C LYS A 148 -16.15 11.14 10.81
N GLY A 149 -16.79 9.97 10.73
CA GLY A 149 -17.71 9.61 9.66
C GLY A 149 -17.05 9.28 8.32
N PHE A 150 -15.74 9.01 8.30
CA PHE A 150 -15.07 8.60 7.07
C PHE A 150 -15.39 7.16 6.70
N LYS A 151 -15.70 6.94 5.43
CA LYS A 151 -15.83 5.59 4.86
C LYS A 151 -14.44 5.13 4.39
N MET A 152 -13.97 4.03 4.96
CA MET A 152 -12.71 3.39 4.58
C MET A 152 -12.95 2.38 3.46
N SER A 153 -12.60 2.75 2.24
CA SER A 153 -12.87 1.98 1.02
C SER A 153 -11.58 1.60 0.29
N PRO A 154 -11.57 0.50 -0.46
CA PRO A 154 -10.45 0.20 -1.32
C PRO A 154 -10.41 1.20 -2.48
N ILE A 155 -9.25 1.34 -3.11
CA ILE A 155 -9.09 2.12 -4.33
C ILE A 155 -9.68 1.33 -5.48
N THR A 156 -10.58 1.96 -6.22
CA THR A 156 -11.23 1.42 -7.42
C THR A 156 -10.72 2.13 -8.68
N ILE A 157 -10.83 1.45 -9.83
CA ILE A 157 -10.52 1.98 -11.17
C ILE A 157 -11.84 2.20 -11.91
#